data_0b00da3785dc371fff6574d08ef83b64
#
_entry.id   0b00da3785dc371fff6574d08ef83b64
#
_cell.length_a   1.000
_cell.length_b   1.000
_cell.length_c   1.000
_cell.angle_alpha   90.00
_cell.angle_beta   90.00
_cell.angle_gamma   90.00
#
_symmetry.space_group_name_H-M   'P 1'
#
loop_
_entity.id
_entity.type
_entity.pdbx_description
1 polymer ?
#
loop_
_entity_poly.entity_id
_entity_poly.type
_entity_poly.pdbx_seq_one_letter_code
_entity_poly.pdbx_strand_id
1 'polypeptide(L)'
;MTNHSEAPVTPVEAYEPPYCAAVFTAVRTQNQSGYSETNARMEDLVMDIPGFLGMDHAQTPGGLGISVAYFRDADALTEWRTNAEHRAAQKRGQAEWYESYTLHVARVERSHGFKRA
;
A
#
# COMPACT_ATOMS: atom_id res chain seq x y z
N MET A 1 -6.43 11.24 -24.22
CA MET A 1 -6.00 10.98 -23.47
C MET A 1 -4.98 11.09 -22.81
N THR A 2 -4.68 11.05 -22.41
CA THR A 2 -3.89 11.11 -21.82
C THR A 2 -3.08 10.47 -21.39
N ASN A 3 -2.50 10.48 -21.13
CA ASN A 3 -1.78 9.68 -20.76
C ASN A 3 -0.85 9.72 -19.73
N HIS A 4 -1.02 10.06 -18.89
CA HIS A 4 -0.43 9.78 -17.69
C HIS A 4 0.16 8.42 -17.64
N SER A 5 -0.24 7.68 -18.48
CA SER A 5 0.23 6.32 -18.55
C SER A 5 1.53 6.18 -19.30
N GLU A 6 2.26 7.27 -19.50
CA GLU A 6 3.57 7.16 -20.09
C GLU A 6 4.52 6.37 -19.21
N ALA A 7 4.35 6.44 -17.89
CA ALA A 7 5.20 5.65 -17.00
C ALA A 7 4.82 4.18 -17.14
N PRO A 8 5.79 3.30 -17.33
CA PRO A 8 5.48 1.87 -17.39
C PRO A 8 4.87 1.40 -16.09
N VAL A 9 3.90 0.50 -16.19
CA VAL A 9 3.34 -0.17 -15.03
C VAL A 9 4.21 -1.39 -14.75
N THR A 10 4.84 -1.40 -13.60
CA THR A 10 5.70 -2.51 -13.20
C THR A 10 5.40 -2.88 -11.76
N PRO A 11 5.47 -4.18 -11.42
CA PRO A 11 5.36 -4.57 -10.03
C PRO A 11 6.57 -4.11 -9.24
N VAL A 12 6.41 -4.07 -7.92
CA VAL A 12 7.53 -3.83 -7.03
C VAL A 12 8.59 -4.91 -7.26
N GLU A 13 9.83 -4.49 -7.26
CA GLU A 13 10.97 -5.36 -7.54
C GLU A 13 11.06 -6.51 -6.56
N ALA A 14 11.58 -7.65 -7.02
CA ALA A 14 11.87 -8.79 -6.15
C ALA A 14 13.20 -8.51 -5.46
N TYR A 15 13.14 -7.96 -4.27
CA TYR A 15 14.34 -7.62 -3.51
C TYR A 15 14.96 -8.87 -2.90
N GLU A 16 16.17 -8.70 -2.38
CA GLU A 16 16.86 -9.77 -1.68
C GLU A 16 16.15 -10.04 -0.34
N PRO A 17 15.64 -11.26 -0.11
CA PRO A 17 14.98 -11.58 1.15
C PRO A 17 15.99 -11.69 2.30
N PRO A 18 15.53 -11.56 3.57
CA PRO A 18 14.13 -11.40 3.93
C PRO A 18 13.71 -9.94 3.94
N TYR A 19 12.42 -9.71 3.73
CA TYR A 19 11.82 -8.39 3.93
C TYR A 19 10.35 -8.60 4.32
N CYS A 20 9.63 -7.52 4.58
CA CYS A 20 8.27 -7.61 5.09
C CYS A 20 7.27 -7.16 4.03
N ALA A 21 6.10 -7.78 4.05
CA ALA A 21 4.97 -7.38 3.23
C ALA A 21 3.76 -7.15 4.12
N ALA A 22 3.07 -6.03 3.90
CA ALA A 22 1.80 -5.73 4.56
C ALA A 22 0.73 -5.78 3.48
N VAL A 23 -0.17 -6.76 3.59
CA VAL A 23 -1.21 -7.00 2.59
C VAL A 23 -2.52 -6.46 3.15
N PHE A 24 -3.04 -5.40 2.54
CA PHE A 24 -4.26 -4.73 2.95
C PHE A 24 -5.33 -4.98 1.90
N THR A 25 -6.40 -5.67 2.31
CA THR A 25 -7.50 -6.03 1.42
C THR A 25 -8.77 -5.42 1.98
N ALA A 26 -9.47 -4.62 1.18
CA ALA A 26 -10.58 -3.81 1.68
C ALA A 26 -11.74 -3.75 0.73
N VAL A 27 -12.93 -3.56 1.30
CA VAL A 27 -14.14 -3.20 0.56
C VAL A 27 -14.53 -1.82 1.04
N ARG A 28 -14.79 -0.90 0.11
CA ARG A 28 -15.09 0.49 0.43
C ARG A 28 -16.58 0.74 0.58
N THR A 29 -16.91 1.76 1.39
CA THR A 29 -18.27 2.30 1.46
C THR A 29 -18.52 3.16 0.23
N GLN A 30 -19.76 3.64 0.09
CA GLN A 30 -20.08 4.60 -0.97
C GLN A 30 -19.53 5.99 -0.66
N ASN A 31 -19.26 6.29 0.61
CA ASN A 31 -18.74 7.61 0.99
C ASN A 31 -17.23 7.64 0.88
N GLN A 32 -16.75 8.14 -0.24
CA GLN A 32 -15.31 8.24 -0.50
C GLN A 32 -14.79 9.68 -0.44
N SER A 33 -15.56 10.57 0.21
CA SER A 33 -15.18 11.96 0.34
C SER A 33 -13.85 12.09 1.07
N GLY A 34 -12.88 12.75 0.45
CA GLY A 34 -11.56 12.95 1.03
C GLY A 34 -10.61 11.77 0.90
N TYR A 35 -11.07 10.64 0.37
CA TYR A 35 -10.24 9.45 0.26
C TYR A 35 -9.03 9.67 -0.66
N SER A 36 -9.28 10.20 -1.86
CA SER A 36 -8.19 10.36 -2.84
C SER A 36 -7.10 11.28 -2.34
N GLU A 37 -7.48 12.38 -1.72
CA GLU A 37 -6.51 13.34 -1.19
C GLU A 37 -5.70 12.72 -0.04
N THR A 38 -6.37 12.02 0.86
CA THR A 38 -5.70 11.37 1.98
C THR A 38 -4.78 10.26 1.49
N ASN A 39 -5.25 9.47 0.52
CA ASN A 39 -4.44 8.40 -0.03
C ASN A 39 -3.17 8.94 -0.70
N ALA A 40 -3.30 10.01 -1.47
CA ALA A 40 -2.14 10.64 -2.11
C ALA A 40 -1.14 11.13 -1.05
N ARG A 41 -1.64 11.71 0.04
CA ARG A 41 -0.78 12.14 1.13
C ARG A 41 -0.08 10.97 1.80
N MET A 42 -0.79 9.84 1.99
CA MET A 42 -0.19 8.65 2.58
C MET A 42 0.89 8.07 1.68
N GLU A 43 0.68 8.10 0.36
CA GLU A 43 1.69 7.63 -0.58
C GLU A 43 2.95 8.47 -0.50
N ASP A 44 2.82 9.79 -0.40
CA ASP A 44 3.97 10.66 -0.22
C ASP A 44 4.68 10.39 1.10
N LEU A 45 3.90 10.24 2.15
CA LEU A 45 4.43 10.10 3.50
C LEU A 45 5.20 8.79 3.68
N VAL A 46 4.66 7.69 3.15
CA VAL A 46 5.32 6.38 3.30
C VAL A 46 6.66 6.34 2.57
N MET A 47 6.79 7.11 1.49
CA MET A 47 8.06 7.15 0.74
C MET A 47 9.19 7.72 1.57
N ASP A 48 8.88 8.51 2.60
CA ASP A 48 9.89 9.07 3.49
C ASP A 48 10.28 8.13 4.62
N ILE A 49 9.61 7.00 4.77
CA ILE A 49 9.96 6.03 5.81
C ILE A 49 11.21 5.27 5.38
N PRO A 50 12.30 5.33 6.17
CA PRO A 50 13.50 4.58 5.83
C PRO A 50 13.17 3.08 5.78
N GLY A 51 13.56 2.44 4.68
CA GLY A 51 13.29 1.03 4.49
C GLY A 51 11.98 0.71 3.76
N PHE A 52 11.20 1.71 3.39
CA PHE A 52 10.06 1.46 2.51
C PHE A 52 10.58 1.05 1.13
N LEU A 53 10.08 -0.07 0.60
CA LEU A 53 10.60 -0.62 -0.65
C LEU A 53 9.66 -0.39 -1.84
N GLY A 54 8.38 -0.18 -1.58
CA GLY A 54 7.42 0.06 -2.65
C GLY A 54 6.05 -0.52 -2.33
N MET A 55 5.10 -0.27 -3.22
CA MET A 55 3.73 -0.74 -3.03
C MET A 55 3.11 -1.11 -4.36
N ASP A 56 2.41 -2.23 -4.38
CA ASP A 56 1.55 -2.62 -5.49
C ASP A 56 0.10 -2.43 -5.07
N HIS A 57 -0.73 -1.93 -5.98
CA HIS A 57 -2.14 -1.67 -5.67
C HIS A 57 -3.02 -2.00 -6.85
N ALA A 58 -4.15 -2.61 -6.58
CA ALA A 58 -5.18 -2.87 -7.57
C ALA A 58 -6.56 -2.75 -6.93
N GLN A 59 -7.50 -2.20 -7.68
CA GLN A 59 -8.86 -1.97 -7.20
C GLN A 59 -9.86 -2.39 -8.26
N THR A 60 -10.76 -3.29 -7.91
CA THR A 60 -11.89 -3.63 -8.77
C THR A 60 -12.99 -2.60 -8.50
N PRO A 61 -13.50 -1.93 -9.53
CA PRO A 61 -14.57 -0.95 -9.32
C PRO A 61 -15.77 -1.60 -8.61
N GLY A 62 -16.19 -0.98 -7.50
CA GLY A 62 -17.29 -1.48 -6.69
C GLY A 62 -17.01 -2.77 -5.96
N GLY A 63 -15.76 -3.22 -5.93
CA GLY A 63 -15.41 -4.49 -5.33
C GLY A 63 -14.20 -4.39 -4.43
N LEU A 64 -13.37 -5.42 -4.50
CA LEU A 64 -12.22 -5.59 -3.62
C LEU A 64 -11.05 -4.73 -4.07
N GLY A 65 -10.37 -4.10 -3.11
CA GLY A 65 -9.10 -3.43 -3.34
C GLY A 65 -8.01 -4.16 -2.58
N ILE A 66 -6.84 -4.29 -3.19
CA ILE A 66 -5.70 -4.95 -2.54
C ILE A 66 -4.48 -4.07 -2.72
N SER A 67 -3.81 -3.77 -1.61
CA SER A 67 -2.53 -3.07 -1.61
C SER A 67 -1.51 -3.92 -0.88
N VAL A 68 -0.33 -4.04 -1.46
CA VAL A 68 0.78 -4.74 -0.82
C VAL A 68 1.92 -3.77 -0.67
N ALA A 69 2.26 -3.42 0.56
CA ALA A 69 3.37 -2.52 0.85
C ALA A 69 4.55 -3.34 1.34
N TYR A 70 5.73 -3.05 0.83
CA TYR A 70 6.95 -3.80 1.16
C TYR A 70 7.90 -2.92 1.96
N PHE A 71 8.47 -3.49 3.01
CA PHE A 71 9.39 -2.79 3.91
C PHE A 71 10.61 -3.65 4.13
N ARG A 72 11.78 -3.01 4.24
CA ARG A 72 13.04 -3.73 4.40
C ARG A 72 13.04 -4.64 5.61
N ASP A 73 12.44 -4.19 6.72
CA ASP A 73 12.45 -4.93 7.97
C ASP A 73 11.27 -4.54 8.84
N ALA A 74 11.17 -5.19 9.98
CA ALA A 74 10.07 -4.95 10.92
C ALA A 74 10.12 -3.55 11.53
N ASP A 75 11.31 -2.97 11.67
CA ASP A 75 11.43 -1.61 12.22
C ASP A 75 10.81 -0.58 11.30
N ALA A 76 11.07 -0.70 9.98
CA ALA A 76 10.47 0.20 9.00
C ALA A 76 8.95 0.07 9.00
N LEU A 77 8.45 -1.15 9.05
CA LEU A 77 7.02 -1.38 9.12
C LEU A 77 6.41 -0.78 10.37
N THR A 78 7.08 -0.94 11.51
CA THR A 78 6.63 -0.37 12.78
C THR A 78 6.60 1.15 12.73
N GLU A 79 7.62 1.76 12.14
CA GLU A 79 7.65 3.21 12.00
C GLU A 79 6.46 3.71 11.20
N TRP A 80 6.12 3.05 10.11
CA TRP A 80 4.94 3.40 9.32
C TRP A 80 3.66 3.18 10.11
N ARG A 81 3.54 2.03 10.76
CA ARG A 81 2.34 1.67 11.51
C ARG A 81 2.07 2.65 12.65
N THR A 82 3.10 3.20 13.27
CA THR A 82 2.96 4.11 14.40
C THR A 82 3.00 5.59 14.01
N ASN A 83 3.17 5.89 12.72
CA ASN A 83 3.16 7.26 12.25
C ASN A 83 1.81 7.92 12.56
N ALA A 84 1.86 9.10 13.21
CA ALA A 84 0.64 9.72 13.72
C ALA A 84 -0.35 10.10 12.62
N GLU A 85 0.17 10.60 11.49
CA GLU A 85 -0.67 10.99 10.38
C GLU A 85 -1.31 9.77 9.72
N HIS A 86 -0.56 8.67 9.61
CA HIS A 86 -1.06 7.42 9.08
C HIS A 86 -2.15 6.86 9.99
N ARG A 87 -1.95 6.95 11.31
CA ARG A 87 -2.97 6.48 12.26
C ARG A 87 -4.24 7.29 12.18
N ALA A 88 -4.13 8.60 11.97
CA ALA A 88 -5.31 9.44 11.80
C ALA A 88 -6.08 9.05 10.54
N ALA A 89 -5.35 8.77 9.44
CA ALA A 89 -5.97 8.31 8.20
C ALA A 89 -6.67 6.97 8.39
N GLN A 90 -6.07 6.06 9.15
CA GLN A 90 -6.69 4.76 9.45
C GLN A 90 -8.00 4.92 10.21
N LYS A 91 -8.02 5.82 11.20
CA LYS A 91 -9.24 6.06 11.98
C LYS A 91 -10.33 6.62 11.09
N ARG A 92 -10.00 7.54 10.21
CA ARG A 92 -10.99 8.10 9.30
C ARG A 92 -11.50 7.04 8.33
N GLY A 93 -10.61 6.16 7.86
CA GLY A 93 -11.01 5.05 7.00
C GLY A 93 -12.02 4.14 7.67
N GLN A 94 -11.77 3.80 8.93
CA GLN A 94 -12.69 2.95 9.70
C GLN A 94 -14.03 3.64 9.89
N ALA A 95 -14.05 4.95 10.07
CA ALA A 95 -15.27 5.70 10.32
C ALA A 95 -16.09 5.92 9.05
N GLU A 96 -15.44 6.10 7.89
CA GLU A 96 -16.11 6.61 6.69
C GLU A 96 -15.92 5.79 5.43
N TRP A 97 -14.72 5.24 5.19
CA TRP A 97 -14.34 4.76 3.85
C TRP A 97 -14.42 3.26 3.66
N TYR A 98 -14.29 2.48 4.71
CA TYR A 98 -14.22 1.02 4.59
C TYR A 98 -15.41 0.34 5.23
N GLU A 99 -16.05 -0.55 4.45
CA GLU A 99 -17.03 -1.49 4.99
C GLU A 99 -16.31 -2.52 5.83
N SER A 100 -15.19 -3.00 5.31
CA SER A 100 -14.39 -4.02 5.98
C SER A 100 -12.99 -4.02 5.40
N TYR A 101 -12.02 -4.50 6.16
CA TYR A 101 -10.69 -4.77 5.64
C TYR A 101 -9.98 -5.79 6.52
N THR A 102 -8.98 -6.41 5.94
CA THR A 102 -8.03 -7.22 6.68
C THR A 102 -6.63 -6.74 6.36
N LEU A 103 -5.74 -6.87 7.33
CA LEU A 103 -4.32 -6.60 7.14
C LEU A 103 -3.54 -7.81 7.56
N HIS A 104 -2.70 -8.31 6.66
CA HIS A 104 -1.79 -9.41 6.97
C HIS A 104 -0.37 -8.91 6.84
N VAL A 105 0.43 -9.15 7.86
CA VAL A 105 1.85 -8.83 7.83
C VAL A 105 2.60 -10.15 7.68
N ALA A 106 3.46 -10.21 6.67
CA ALA A 106 4.16 -11.44 6.33
C ALA A 106 5.63 -11.15 6.12
N ARG A 107 6.44 -12.17 6.33
CA ARG A 107 7.85 -12.13 6.02
C ARG A 107 8.07 -12.81 4.68
N VAL A 108 8.71 -12.11 3.76
CA VAL A 108 9.05 -12.64 2.44
C VAL A 108 10.36 -13.38 2.58
N GLU A 109 10.34 -14.68 2.35
CA GLU A 109 11.52 -15.53 2.51
C GLU A 109 12.14 -15.91 1.17
N ARG A 110 11.38 -15.82 0.10
CA ARG A 110 11.89 -16.03 -1.26
C ARG A 110 11.19 -15.07 -2.21
N SER A 111 11.92 -14.60 -3.19
CA SER A 111 11.35 -13.76 -4.23
C SER A 111 12.11 -13.96 -5.53
N HIS A 112 11.43 -13.81 -6.64
CA HIS A 112 12.09 -13.72 -7.93
C HIS A 112 11.17 -12.98 -8.88
N GLY A 113 11.74 -12.42 -9.92
CA GLY A 113 10.98 -11.68 -10.91
C GLY A 113 11.31 -12.11 -12.32
N PHE A 114 10.48 -11.67 -13.24
CA PHE A 114 10.72 -11.88 -14.66
C PHE A 114 10.39 -10.58 -15.38
N LYS A 115 11.20 -10.24 -16.34
CA LYS A 115 10.96 -9.08 -17.19
C LYS A 115 11.30 -9.46 -18.63
N ARG A 116 10.38 -9.16 -19.54
CA ARG A 116 10.61 -9.46 -20.95
C ARG A 116 11.68 -8.53 -21.50
N ALA A 117 12.61 -9.12 -22.23
CA ALA A 117 13.71 -8.37 -22.83
C ALA A 117 13.24 -7.49 -23.98
#